data_ff7e49463a29049a48a32c4a9816206a
#
_entry.id   ff7e49463a29049a48a32c4a9816206a
#
_cell.length_a   1.000
_cell.length_b   1.000
_cell.length_c   1.000
_cell.angle_alpha   90.00
_cell.angle_beta   90.00
_cell.angle_gamma   90.00
#
_symmetry.space_group_name_H-M   'P 1'
#
loop_
_entity.id
_entity.type
_entity.pdbx_description
1 polymer ?
#
loop_
_entity_poly.entity_id
_entity_poly.type
_entity_poly.pdbx_seq_one_letter_code
_entity_poly.pdbx_strand_id
1 'polypeptide(L)'
;NLKANYQIKKIKYNFDSTVFNLRYKNKNKRIKNITNINVKLLGKHNVLNAAAASIVCINLGADIKIIKKSLKNYTGVQRRMTKVFSKNKNDFYDDYAHHPTEISSILDGVRKVNSKRKIISVFEPHRYSRIMSLTDKFSKCFSKSNLVIICPLYPAGEKKNFKFNLLRFSNLISKNSRTQVIIVKNEADLGKYLKKNLISDEIIIGMGAGIISKWIAGLKYSLWF
;
A
#
# COMPACT_ATOMS: atom_id res chain seq x y z
N ASN A 1 -6.75 21.99 2.35
CA ASN A 1 -7.67 23.02 2.77
C ASN A 1 -6.88 24.27 3.22
N LEU A 2 -7.09 25.42 2.56
CA LEU A 2 -6.37 26.69 2.86
C LEU A 2 -6.71 27.27 4.25
N LYS A 3 -7.85 26.88 4.82
CA LYS A 3 -8.31 27.32 6.16
C LYS A 3 -7.88 26.40 7.31
N ALA A 4 -7.20 25.27 7.02
CA ALA A 4 -6.78 24.35 8.07
C ALA A 4 -5.64 24.93 8.92
N ASN A 5 -5.72 24.73 10.26
CA ASN A 5 -4.67 25.15 11.20
C ASN A 5 -3.34 24.42 10.97
N TYR A 6 -3.38 23.22 10.41
CA TYR A 6 -2.24 22.40 10.06
C TYR A 6 -2.28 22.07 8.57
N GLN A 7 -1.17 22.31 7.87
CA GLN A 7 -1.10 22.13 6.43
C GLN A 7 0.20 21.40 6.06
N ILE A 8 0.07 20.30 5.33
CA ILE A 8 1.20 19.62 4.72
C ILE A 8 1.60 20.37 3.45
N LYS A 9 2.89 20.63 3.29
CA LYS A 9 3.48 21.35 2.14
C LYS A 9 4.68 20.59 1.59
N LYS A 10 4.95 20.76 0.29
CA LYS A 10 6.18 20.30 -0.39
C LYS A 10 6.49 18.81 -0.16
N ILE A 11 5.54 17.93 -0.53
CA ILE A 11 5.77 16.48 -0.44
C ILE A 11 6.74 16.08 -1.56
N LYS A 12 7.86 15.44 -1.20
CA LYS A 12 8.84 14.85 -2.13
C LYS A 12 8.99 13.36 -1.81
N TYR A 13 8.77 12.51 -2.81
CA TYR A 13 8.99 11.06 -2.70
C TYR A 13 10.42 10.73 -3.15
N ASN A 14 11.16 10.03 -2.31
CA ASN A 14 12.47 9.44 -2.63
C ASN A 14 12.29 7.91 -2.79
N PHE A 15 13.37 7.22 -3.11
CA PHE A 15 13.34 5.76 -3.32
C PHE A 15 12.81 4.97 -2.10
N ASP A 16 13.25 5.33 -0.90
CA ASP A 16 12.97 4.61 0.36
C ASP A 16 12.27 5.46 1.42
N SER A 17 11.94 6.70 1.11
CA SER A 17 11.43 7.64 2.10
C SER A 17 10.59 8.75 1.46
N THR A 18 9.84 9.44 2.29
CA THR A 18 9.08 10.62 1.87
C THR A 18 9.44 11.81 2.76
N VAL A 19 9.72 12.95 2.14
CA VAL A 19 10.02 14.20 2.84
C VAL A 19 8.87 15.18 2.63
N PHE A 20 8.47 15.87 3.70
CA PHE A 20 7.43 16.89 3.63
C PHE A 20 7.67 18.02 4.63
N ASN A 21 6.95 19.12 4.47
CA ASN A 21 6.93 20.24 5.40
C ASN A 21 5.57 20.31 6.10
N LEU A 22 5.55 20.73 7.36
CA LEU A 22 4.35 20.98 8.14
C LEU A 22 4.28 22.46 8.52
N ARG A 23 3.24 23.15 8.05
CA ARG A 23 2.91 24.53 8.46
C ARG A 23 1.76 24.48 9.45
N TYR A 24 1.88 25.19 10.57
CA TYR A 24 0.80 25.25 11.58
C TYR A 24 0.77 26.57 12.32
N LYS A 25 -0.37 26.87 12.97
CA LYS A 25 -0.51 27.96 13.92
C LYS A 25 -0.32 27.41 15.33
N ASN A 26 0.61 27.98 16.08
CA ASN A 26 0.81 27.61 17.50
C ASN A 26 -0.32 28.20 18.40
N LYS A 27 -0.29 27.91 19.71
CA LYS A 27 -1.26 28.41 20.69
C LYS A 27 -1.41 29.95 20.66
N ASN A 28 -0.34 30.67 20.35
CA ASN A 28 -0.31 32.13 20.24
C ASN A 28 -0.69 32.63 18.83
N LYS A 29 -1.37 31.81 18.02
CA LYS A 29 -1.79 32.09 16.63
C LYS A 29 -0.62 32.44 15.66
N ARG A 30 0.64 32.32 16.08
CA ARG A 30 1.82 32.54 15.21
C ARG A 30 2.03 31.37 14.28
N ILE A 31 2.35 31.69 13.03
CA ILE A 31 2.66 30.66 12.00
C ILE A 31 4.04 30.07 12.28
N LYS A 32 4.12 28.76 12.35
CA LYS A 32 5.35 27.99 12.46
C LYS A 32 5.47 27.05 11.26
N ASN A 33 6.69 26.82 10.82
CA ASN A 33 7.00 25.90 9.73
C ASN A 33 8.04 24.90 10.23
N ILE A 34 7.75 23.63 10.06
CA ILE A 34 8.71 22.54 10.26
C ILE A 34 9.06 22.03 8.86
N THR A 35 10.30 22.20 8.47
CA THR A 35 10.80 21.80 7.16
C THR A 35 11.50 20.44 7.23
N ASN A 36 11.53 19.72 6.11
CA ASN A 36 12.30 18.48 5.95
C ASN A 36 11.97 17.43 7.02
N ILE A 37 10.68 17.16 7.25
CA ILE A 37 10.24 15.99 8.01
C ILE A 37 10.43 14.79 7.10
N ASN A 38 11.30 13.87 7.47
CA ASN A 38 11.58 12.64 6.72
C ASN A 38 10.91 11.45 7.40
N VAL A 39 10.22 10.63 6.63
CA VAL A 39 9.65 9.35 7.08
C VAL A 39 10.03 8.24 6.10
N LYS A 40 10.56 7.12 6.59
CA LYS A 40 10.97 5.95 5.78
C LYS A 40 9.77 5.12 5.31
N LEU A 41 8.72 5.79 4.87
CA LEU A 41 7.52 5.14 4.34
C LEU A 41 7.08 5.85 3.07
N LEU A 42 6.61 5.08 2.10
CA LEU A 42 6.08 5.59 0.85
C LEU A 42 4.56 5.79 0.93
N GLY A 43 4.04 6.68 0.11
CA GLY A 43 2.61 6.90 -0.05
C GLY A 43 2.06 8.07 0.77
N LYS A 44 1.10 8.74 0.16
CA LYS A 44 0.47 9.95 0.72
C LYS A 44 -0.18 9.70 2.09
N HIS A 45 -0.76 8.50 2.30
CA HIS A 45 -1.38 8.15 3.58
C HIS A 45 -0.37 8.12 4.73
N ASN A 46 0.86 7.64 4.49
CA ASN A 46 1.91 7.65 5.51
C ASN A 46 2.38 9.07 5.84
N VAL A 47 2.39 9.99 4.86
CA VAL A 47 2.62 11.41 5.12
C VAL A 47 1.52 12.00 6.01
N LEU A 48 0.26 11.66 5.75
CA LEU A 48 -0.87 12.09 6.58
C LEU A 48 -0.77 11.54 8.00
N ASN A 49 -0.43 10.27 8.17
CA ASN A 49 -0.23 9.63 9.47
C ASN A 49 0.93 10.27 10.25
N ALA A 50 2.08 10.48 9.60
CA ALA A 50 3.24 11.13 10.21
C ALA A 50 2.94 12.58 10.59
N ALA A 51 2.20 13.32 9.77
CA ALA A 51 1.76 14.67 10.09
C ALA A 51 0.81 14.67 11.29
N ALA A 52 -0.17 13.78 11.34
CA ALA A 52 -1.11 13.65 12.46
C ALA A 52 -0.37 13.33 13.76
N ALA A 53 0.54 12.35 13.75
CA ALA A 53 1.38 12.02 14.90
C ALA A 53 2.23 13.21 15.35
N SER A 54 2.88 13.92 14.40
CA SER A 54 3.65 15.13 14.70
C SER A 54 2.80 16.21 15.39
N ILE A 55 1.58 16.42 14.89
CA ILE A 55 0.65 17.43 15.46
C ILE A 55 0.30 17.08 16.90
N VAL A 56 -0.02 15.82 17.18
CA VAL A 56 -0.31 15.36 18.55
C VAL A 56 0.89 15.60 19.46
N CYS A 57 2.08 15.18 19.05
CA CYS A 57 3.31 15.37 19.83
C CYS A 57 3.61 16.86 20.09
N ILE A 58 3.46 17.73 19.08
CA ILE A 58 3.66 19.18 19.22
C ILE A 58 2.68 19.77 20.25
N ASN A 59 1.41 19.36 20.22
CA ASN A 59 0.42 19.85 21.16
C ASN A 59 0.65 19.36 22.58
N LEU A 60 1.30 18.22 22.75
CA LEU A 60 1.77 17.68 24.04
C LEU A 60 3.10 18.28 24.50
N GLY A 61 3.72 19.20 23.73
CA GLY A 61 4.94 19.89 24.10
C GLY A 61 6.24 19.17 23.72
N ALA A 62 6.20 18.12 22.91
CA ALA A 62 7.41 17.43 22.48
C ALA A 62 8.31 18.32 21.60
N ASP A 63 9.63 18.15 21.78
CA ASP A 63 10.62 18.88 20.98
C ASP A 63 10.58 18.45 19.52
N ILE A 64 10.61 19.44 18.60
CA ILE A 64 10.53 19.22 17.15
C ILE A 64 11.72 18.40 16.63
N LYS A 65 12.92 18.56 17.23
CA LYS A 65 14.11 17.78 16.83
C LYS A 65 13.92 16.31 17.17
N ILE A 66 13.31 16.01 18.33
CA ILE A 66 12.99 14.64 18.74
C ILE A 66 11.95 14.04 17.79
N ILE A 67 10.87 14.76 17.48
CA ILE A 67 9.84 14.31 16.54
C ILE A 67 10.47 13.96 15.17
N LYS A 68 11.31 14.85 14.62
CA LYS A 68 11.99 14.61 13.34
C LYS A 68 12.92 13.40 13.39
N LYS A 69 13.70 13.24 14.47
CA LYS A 69 14.59 12.10 14.68
C LYS A 69 13.80 10.79 14.76
N SER A 70 12.72 10.76 15.52
CA SER A 70 11.86 9.58 15.68
C SER A 70 11.21 9.16 14.35
N LEU A 71 10.67 10.11 13.59
CA LEU A 71 10.08 9.82 12.28
C LEU A 71 11.11 9.32 11.26
N LYS A 72 12.32 9.89 11.26
CA LYS A 72 13.42 9.44 10.40
C LYS A 72 13.88 8.02 10.71
N ASN A 73 13.85 7.62 11.98
CA ASN A 73 14.25 6.30 12.45
C ASN A 73 13.09 5.28 12.45
N TYR A 74 11.85 5.75 12.23
CA TYR A 74 10.69 4.88 12.20
C TYR A 74 10.68 4.02 10.93
N THR A 75 10.80 2.72 11.11
CA THR A 75 10.86 1.73 10.02
C THR A 75 9.50 1.22 9.59
N GLY A 76 8.44 1.78 10.15
CA GLY A 76 7.07 1.36 9.85
C GLY A 76 6.55 0.28 10.80
N VAL A 77 5.32 -0.11 10.58
CA VAL A 77 4.69 -1.29 11.18
C VAL A 77 4.81 -2.42 10.16
N GLN A 78 4.93 -3.65 10.62
CA GLN A 78 4.84 -4.82 9.75
C GLN A 78 3.61 -4.73 8.83
N ARG A 79 3.73 -5.26 7.61
CA ARG A 79 2.68 -5.21 6.60
C ARG A 79 2.29 -3.79 6.17
N ARG A 80 3.27 -2.87 6.06
CA ARG A 80 3.13 -1.53 5.47
C ARG A 80 4.26 -1.30 4.49
N MET A 81 4.09 -1.78 3.24
CA MET A 81 5.14 -1.84 2.21
C MET A 81 6.44 -2.47 2.75
N THR A 82 6.29 -3.53 3.55
CA THR A 82 7.42 -4.26 4.11
C THR A 82 8.06 -5.11 3.04
N LYS A 83 9.33 -4.88 2.73
CA LYS A 83 10.08 -5.74 1.82
C LYS A 83 10.35 -7.09 2.51
N VAL A 84 9.84 -8.16 1.91
CA VAL A 84 9.94 -9.52 2.47
C VAL A 84 11.22 -10.19 1.98
N PHE A 85 11.47 -10.15 0.68
CA PHE A 85 12.71 -10.65 0.06
C PHE A 85 12.88 -10.07 -1.35
N SER A 86 14.05 -10.38 -1.96
CA SER A 86 14.30 -10.13 -3.38
C SER A 86 14.84 -11.39 -4.03
N LYS A 87 14.49 -11.62 -5.29
CA LYS A 87 15.02 -12.71 -6.13
C LYS A 87 15.08 -12.27 -7.60
N ASN A 88 16.22 -12.48 -8.25
CA ASN A 88 16.44 -12.13 -9.66
C ASN A 88 16.02 -10.68 -9.98
N LYS A 89 16.45 -9.73 -9.14
CA LYS A 89 16.07 -8.30 -9.17
C LYS A 89 14.56 -8.04 -8.97
N ASN A 90 13.74 -9.06 -8.74
CA ASN A 90 12.34 -8.91 -8.36
C ASN A 90 12.24 -8.64 -6.87
N ASP A 91 11.44 -7.66 -6.49
CA ASP A 91 11.23 -7.26 -5.11
C ASP A 91 9.83 -7.65 -4.65
N PHE A 92 9.75 -8.35 -3.52
CA PHE A 92 8.50 -8.83 -2.93
C PHE A 92 8.19 -8.03 -1.66
N TYR A 93 7.00 -7.45 -1.66
CA TYR A 93 6.49 -6.62 -0.56
C TYR A 93 5.21 -7.19 0.00
N ASP A 94 5.00 -6.99 1.30
CA ASP A 94 3.73 -7.25 2.01
C ASP A 94 3.11 -5.94 2.48
N ASP A 95 1.83 -5.77 2.20
CA ASP A 95 1.05 -4.63 2.65
C ASP A 95 -0.32 -5.04 3.17
N TYR A 96 -0.76 -4.41 4.24
CA TYR A 96 -2.06 -4.66 4.87
C TYR A 96 -3.23 -4.02 4.12
N ALA A 97 -2.97 -3.29 3.05
CA ALA A 97 -4.00 -2.57 2.28
C ALA A 97 -5.09 -3.53 1.81
N HIS A 98 -6.30 -3.23 2.23
CA HIS A 98 -7.50 -4.01 1.93
C HIS A 98 -8.72 -3.11 1.65
N HIS A 99 -8.50 -1.79 1.56
CA HIS A 99 -9.49 -0.78 1.15
C HIS A 99 -9.04 -0.13 -0.17
N PRO A 100 -9.94 0.18 -1.12
CA PRO A 100 -9.54 0.68 -2.44
C PRO A 100 -8.72 1.98 -2.38
N THR A 101 -8.99 2.85 -1.42
CA THR A 101 -8.21 4.09 -1.22
C THR A 101 -6.78 3.79 -0.78
N GLU A 102 -6.56 2.79 0.07
CA GLU A 102 -5.23 2.36 0.51
C GLU A 102 -4.45 1.78 -0.67
N ILE A 103 -5.08 0.85 -1.41
CA ILE A 103 -4.49 0.19 -2.59
C ILE A 103 -4.05 1.25 -3.62
N SER A 104 -4.96 2.16 -4.00
CA SER A 104 -4.64 3.23 -4.95
C SER A 104 -3.48 4.11 -4.46
N SER A 105 -3.48 4.48 -3.17
CA SER A 105 -2.43 5.33 -2.58
C SER A 105 -1.05 4.66 -2.60
N ILE A 106 -0.98 3.35 -2.31
CA ILE A 106 0.25 2.57 -2.37
C ILE A 106 0.76 2.47 -3.80
N LEU A 107 -0.11 2.07 -4.72
CA LEU A 107 0.26 1.90 -6.13
C LEU A 107 0.71 3.22 -6.77
N ASP A 108 0.07 4.34 -6.43
CA ASP A 108 0.49 5.68 -6.85
C ASP A 108 1.87 6.04 -6.29
N GLY A 109 2.13 5.73 -5.02
CA GLY A 109 3.43 5.94 -4.37
C GLY A 109 4.53 5.12 -5.03
N VAL A 110 4.30 3.82 -5.23
CA VAL A 110 5.26 2.90 -5.86
C VAL A 110 5.54 3.30 -7.30
N ARG A 111 4.51 3.66 -8.07
CA ARG A 111 4.66 4.07 -9.48
C ARG A 111 5.45 5.36 -9.64
N LYS A 112 5.29 6.33 -8.74
CA LYS A 112 6.06 7.58 -8.76
C LYS A 112 7.56 7.37 -8.60
N VAL A 113 7.96 6.39 -7.80
CA VAL A 113 9.37 6.08 -7.52
C VAL A 113 9.93 5.07 -8.54
N ASN A 114 9.08 4.19 -9.06
CA ASN A 114 9.46 3.10 -9.96
C ASN A 114 8.70 3.21 -11.29
N SER A 115 8.96 4.27 -12.06
CA SER A 115 8.19 4.59 -13.27
C SER A 115 8.28 3.50 -14.35
N LYS A 116 9.41 2.81 -14.47
CA LYS A 116 9.69 1.83 -15.52
C LYS A 116 9.44 0.37 -15.11
N ARG A 117 9.56 0.05 -13.82
CA ARG A 117 9.39 -1.33 -13.32
C ARG A 117 7.94 -1.80 -13.45
N LYS A 118 7.73 -3.06 -13.78
CA LYS A 118 6.40 -3.65 -13.75
C LYS A 118 5.94 -3.85 -12.30
N ILE A 119 4.70 -3.51 -12.03
CA ILE A 119 4.05 -3.69 -10.73
C ILE A 119 3.03 -4.82 -10.85
N ILE A 120 3.22 -5.87 -10.07
CA ILE A 120 2.31 -7.02 -9.95
C ILE A 120 1.63 -6.92 -8.59
N SER A 121 0.33 -6.68 -8.59
CA SER A 121 -0.50 -6.64 -7.40
C SER A 121 -1.08 -8.02 -7.11
N VAL A 122 -0.72 -8.62 -5.99
CA VAL A 122 -1.33 -9.87 -5.50
C VAL A 122 -2.36 -9.49 -4.44
N PHE A 123 -3.63 -9.51 -4.79
CA PHE A 123 -4.69 -8.98 -3.96
C PHE A 123 -5.57 -10.08 -3.37
N GLU A 124 -5.70 -10.08 -2.05
CA GLU A 124 -6.65 -10.90 -1.30
C GLU A 124 -7.88 -10.06 -0.94
N PRO A 125 -9.01 -10.24 -1.63
CA PRO A 125 -10.26 -9.59 -1.26
C PRO A 125 -10.67 -9.98 0.16
N HIS A 126 -11.06 -9.01 0.99
CA HIS A 126 -11.31 -9.20 2.41
C HIS A 126 -12.70 -8.73 2.80
N ARG A 127 -13.56 -9.65 3.28
CA ARG A 127 -14.97 -9.51 3.63
C ARG A 127 -15.89 -9.32 2.42
N TYR A 128 -16.92 -10.14 2.32
CA TYR A 128 -17.94 -10.03 1.27
C TYR A 128 -18.64 -8.68 1.30
N SER A 129 -19.03 -8.21 2.49
CA SER A 129 -19.72 -6.93 2.68
C SER A 129 -18.91 -5.76 2.12
N ARG A 130 -17.61 -5.70 2.41
CA ARG A 130 -16.73 -4.62 1.93
C ARG A 130 -16.56 -4.66 0.42
N ILE A 131 -16.26 -5.83 -0.14
CA ILE A 131 -16.04 -5.95 -1.59
C ILE A 131 -17.32 -5.57 -2.34
N MET A 132 -18.48 -6.04 -1.89
CA MET A 132 -19.74 -5.74 -2.55
C MET A 132 -20.14 -4.27 -2.45
N SER A 133 -19.99 -3.64 -1.28
CA SER A 133 -20.34 -2.22 -1.08
C SER A 133 -19.39 -1.25 -1.79
N LEU A 134 -18.15 -1.66 -2.07
CA LEU A 134 -17.12 -0.83 -2.67
C LEU A 134 -16.66 -1.33 -4.06
N THR A 135 -17.44 -2.20 -4.71
CA THR A 135 -17.08 -2.84 -5.99
C THR A 135 -16.61 -1.83 -7.04
N ASP A 136 -17.33 -0.72 -7.22
CA ASP A 136 -16.95 0.32 -8.19
C ASP A 136 -15.57 0.93 -7.87
N LYS A 137 -15.30 1.24 -6.60
CA LYS A 137 -14.01 1.78 -6.17
C LYS A 137 -12.88 0.76 -6.32
N PHE A 138 -13.12 -0.51 -5.95
CA PHE A 138 -12.15 -1.59 -6.16
C PHE A 138 -11.82 -1.80 -7.63
N SER A 139 -12.82 -1.71 -8.51
CA SER A 139 -12.62 -1.93 -9.93
C SER A 139 -11.66 -0.92 -10.59
N LYS A 140 -11.46 0.24 -9.97
CA LYS A 140 -10.64 1.36 -10.47
C LYS A 140 -9.29 1.56 -9.76
N CYS A 141 -9.11 0.92 -8.59
CA CYS A 141 -7.95 1.22 -7.73
C CYS A 141 -6.62 0.60 -8.19
N PHE A 142 -6.64 -0.31 -9.18
CA PHE A 142 -5.45 -1.01 -9.69
C PHE A 142 -4.87 -0.39 -10.96
N SER A 143 -5.27 0.79 -11.38
CA SER A 143 -4.86 1.43 -12.64
C SER A 143 -3.35 1.68 -12.78
N LYS A 144 -2.58 1.56 -11.69
CA LYS A 144 -1.12 1.68 -11.71
C LYS A 144 -0.39 0.32 -11.70
N SER A 145 -1.13 -0.78 -11.62
CA SER A 145 -0.59 -2.13 -11.75
C SER A 145 -0.51 -2.55 -13.23
N ASN A 146 0.51 -3.33 -13.57
CA ASN A 146 0.62 -3.96 -14.89
C ASN A 146 -0.12 -5.31 -14.92
N LEU A 147 -0.21 -5.97 -13.76
CA LEU A 147 -0.91 -7.23 -13.57
C LEU A 147 -1.55 -7.22 -12.18
N VAL A 148 -2.77 -7.73 -12.09
CA VAL A 148 -3.44 -8.02 -10.81
C VAL A 148 -3.69 -9.51 -10.71
N ILE A 149 -3.17 -10.13 -9.66
CA ILE A 149 -3.43 -11.53 -9.31
C ILE A 149 -4.42 -11.53 -8.16
N ILE A 150 -5.62 -12.04 -8.39
CA ILE A 150 -6.67 -12.08 -7.36
C ILE A 150 -6.66 -13.44 -6.68
N CYS A 151 -6.48 -13.43 -5.37
CA CYS A 151 -6.59 -14.58 -4.49
C CYS A 151 -8.05 -14.85 -4.09
N PRO A 152 -8.37 -16.02 -3.50
CA PRO A 152 -9.67 -16.27 -2.90
C PRO A 152 -10.03 -15.20 -1.88
N LEU A 153 -11.32 -14.87 -1.78
CA LEU A 153 -11.80 -13.92 -0.78
C LEU A 153 -11.63 -14.48 0.63
N TYR A 154 -11.01 -13.69 1.51
CA TYR A 154 -10.91 -13.99 2.93
C TYR A 154 -12.16 -13.46 3.66
N PRO A 155 -13.01 -14.34 4.24
CA PRO A 155 -14.32 -13.94 4.78
C PRO A 155 -14.25 -13.18 6.10
N ALA A 156 -13.16 -13.35 6.89
CA ALA A 156 -12.97 -12.68 8.19
C ALA A 156 -14.18 -12.84 9.15
N GLY A 157 -14.70 -14.06 9.25
CA GLY A 157 -15.84 -14.39 10.09
C GLY A 157 -17.22 -14.16 9.44
N GLU A 158 -17.30 -13.57 8.26
CA GLU A 158 -18.57 -13.45 7.55
C GLU A 158 -19.01 -14.80 6.94
N LYS A 159 -20.31 -15.07 6.95
CA LYS A 159 -20.88 -16.21 6.22
C LYS A 159 -20.70 -16.01 4.71
N LYS A 160 -20.50 -17.11 3.98
CA LYS A 160 -20.39 -17.09 2.52
C LYS A 160 -21.59 -16.37 1.90
N ASN A 161 -21.32 -15.37 1.08
CA ASN A 161 -22.35 -14.65 0.35
C ASN A 161 -22.40 -15.15 -1.10
N PHE A 162 -23.43 -15.91 -1.44
CA PHE A 162 -23.61 -16.50 -2.79
C PHE A 162 -23.88 -15.47 -3.90
N LYS A 163 -24.20 -14.22 -3.56
CA LYS A 163 -24.33 -13.13 -4.54
C LYS A 163 -22.97 -12.60 -5.01
N PHE A 164 -21.89 -12.88 -4.27
CA PHE A 164 -20.54 -12.49 -4.68
C PHE A 164 -19.99 -13.47 -5.72
N ASN A 165 -19.56 -12.94 -6.86
CA ASN A 165 -18.92 -13.70 -7.92
C ASN A 165 -17.53 -13.14 -8.19
N LEU A 166 -16.49 -13.93 -7.88
CA LEU A 166 -15.08 -13.53 -8.01
C LEU A 166 -14.70 -13.27 -9.47
N LEU A 167 -15.21 -14.05 -10.43
CA LEU A 167 -14.94 -13.87 -11.85
C LEU A 167 -15.53 -12.54 -12.35
N ARG A 168 -16.79 -12.23 -12.00
CA ARG A 168 -17.41 -10.95 -12.34
C ARG A 168 -16.62 -9.78 -11.72
N PHE A 169 -16.17 -9.92 -10.49
CA PHE A 169 -15.36 -8.91 -9.81
C PHE A 169 -14.01 -8.69 -10.52
N SER A 170 -13.32 -9.77 -10.92
CA SER A 170 -12.06 -9.69 -11.67
C SER A 170 -12.22 -9.02 -13.03
N ASN A 171 -13.30 -9.32 -13.75
CA ASN A 171 -13.62 -8.70 -15.04
C ASN A 171 -13.87 -7.19 -14.91
N LEU A 172 -14.53 -6.75 -13.83
CA LEU A 172 -14.71 -5.33 -13.55
C LEU A 172 -13.39 -4.62 -13.28
N ILE A 173 -12.48 -5.25 -12.53
CA ILE A 173 -11.13 -4.70 -12.31
C ILE A 173 -10.39 -4.58 -13.64
N SER A 174 -10.36 -5.65 -14.43
CA SER A 174 -9.69 -5.64 -15.73
C SER A 174 -10.17 -4.51 -16.62
N LYS A 175 -11.51 -4.36 -16.74
CA LYS A 175 -12.14 -3.31 -17.56
C LYS A 175 -11.83 -1.91 -17.04
N ASN A 176 -12.08 -1.63 -15.75
CA ASN A 176 -12.09 -0.27 -15.21
C ASN A 176 -10.69 0.22 -14.78
N SER A 177 -9.80 -0.68 -14.37
CA SER A 177 -8.38 -0.36 -14.10
C SER A 177 -7.50 -0.48 -15.36
N ARG A 178 -8.04 -1.01 -16.48
CA ARG A 178 -7.31 -1.23 -17.75
C ARG A 178 -6.01 -2.02 -17.54
N THR A 179 -6.10 -3.09 -16.77
CA THR A 179 -4.97 -3.94 -16.42
C THR A 179 -5.32 -5.40 -16.63
N GLN A 180 -4.30 -6.24 -16.89
CA GLN A 180 -4.49 -7.68 -16.94
C GLN A 180 -4.85 -8.19 -15.55
N VAL A 181 -5.81 -9.12 -15.48
CA VAL A 181 -6.24 -9.74 -14.22
C VAL A 181 -6.25 -11.26 -14.38
N ILE A 182 -5.69 -11.96 -13.41
CA ILE A 182 -5.79 -13.41 -13.30
C ILE A 182 -6.32 -13.79 -11.91
N ILE A 183 -6.88 -14.99 -11.79
CA ILE A 183 -7.34 -15.54 -10.52
C ILE A 183 -6.50 -16.77 -10.20
N VAL A 184 -6.04 -16.88 -8.95
CA VAL A 184 -5.37 -18.06 -8.41
C VAL A 184 -6.25 -18.71 -7.35
N LYS A 185 -6.15 -20.04 -7.21
CA LYS A 185 -7.01 -20.80 -6.27
C LYS A 185 -6.37 -20.91 -4.88
N ASN A 186 -5.05 -20.90 -4.81
CA ASN A 186 -4.29 -21.11 -3.56
C ASN A 186 -2.84 -20.61 -3.72
N GLU A 187 -2.04 -20.72 -2.67
CA GLU A 187 -0.63 -20.34 -2.63
C GLU A 187 0.22 -21.09 -3.67
N ALA A 188 -0.04 -22.38 -3.86
CA ALA A 188 0.72 -23.18 -4.83
C ALA A 188 0.50 -22.72 -6.27
N ASP A 189 -0.75 -22.36 -6.63
CA ASP A 189 -1.09 -21.79 -7.94
C ASP A 189 -0.41 -20.43 -8.14
N LEU A 190 -0.36 -19.60 -7.11
CA LEU A 190 0.36 -18.32 -7.12
C LEU A 190 1.84 -18.55 -7.38
N GLY A 191 2.48 -19.48 -6.64
CA GLY A 191 3.89 -19.81 -6.81
C GLY A 191 4.21 -20.35 -8.21
N LYS A 192 3.41 -21.29 -8.72
CA LYS A 192 3.55 -21.84 -10.10
C LYS A 192 3.44 -20.73 -11.15
N TYR A 193 2.43 -19.85 -11.00
CA TYR A 193 2.25 -18.76 -11.95
C TYR A 193 3.45 -17.81 -11.95
N LEU A 194 3.89 -17.35 -10.77
CA LEU A 194 5.02 -16.44 -10.66
C LEU A 194 6.32 -17.10 -11.14
N LYS A 195 6.58 -18.37 -10.79
CA LYS A 195 7.76 -19.10 -11.26
C LYS A 195 7.86 -19.14 -12.78
N LYS A 196 6.72 -19.31 -13.47
CA LYS A 196 6.64 -19.40 -14.94
C LYS A 196 6.73 -18.04 -15.64
N ASN A 197 6.18 -16.97 -15.04
CA ASN A 197 5.89 -15.72 -15.75
C ASN A 197 6.69 -14.50 -15.25
N LEU A 198 7.37 -14.59 -14.09
CA LEU A 198 8.26 -13.52 -13.64
C LEU A 198 9.46 -13.42 -14.58
N ILE A 199 9.74 -12.21 -14.99
CA ILE A 199 10.95 -11.89 -15.77
C ILE A 199 12.01 -11.39 -14.79
N SER A 200 12.45 -10.17 -14.92
CA SER A 200 13.43 -9.54 -14.04
C SER A 200 13.01 -8.10 -13.81
N ASP A 201 13.40 -7.54 -12.67
CA ASP A 201 13.16 -6.14 -12.32
C ASP A 201 11.68 -5.79 -12.15
N GLU A 202 10.90 -6.71 -11.56
CA GLU A 202 9.48 -6.51 -11.25
C GLU A 202 9.28 -6.26 -9.76
N ILE A 203 8.17 -5.59 -9.41
CA ILE A 203 7.74 -5.32 -8.03
C ILE A 203 6.46 -6.10 -7.77
N ILE A 204 6.51 -7.04 -6.84
CA ILE A 204 5.38 -7.86 -6.42
C ILE A 204 4.89 -7.36 -5.06
N ILE A 205 3.61 -7.00 -4.97
CA ILE A 205 3.01 -6.46 -3.74
C ILE A 205 1.84 -7.33 -3.34
N GLY A 206 1.99 -8.07 -2.24
CA GLY A 206 0.87 -8.75 -1.59
C GLY A 206 0.04 -7.73 -0.81
N MET A 207 -1.25 -7.66 -1.10
CA MET A 207 -2.17 -6.71 -0.48
C MET A 207 -3.39 -7.43 0.08
N GLY A 208 -3.66 -7.24 1.37
CA GLY A 208 -4.81 -7.86 2.05
C GLY A 208 -4.64 -7.90 3.56
N ALA A 209 -5.74 -8.18 4.27
CA ALA A 209 -5.76 -8.21 5.73
C ALA A 209 -5.83 -9.63 6.32
N GLY A 210 -5.87 -10.67 5.48
CA GLY A 210 -5.94 -12.07 5.88
C GLY A 210 -4.60 -12.79 5.78
N ILE A 211 -4.57 -13.88 5.01
CA ILE A 211 -3.45 -14.82 4.94
C ILE A 211 -2.41 -14.49 3.87
N ILE A 212 -2.65 -13.51 3.01
CA ILE A 212 -1.76 -13.18 1.89
C ILE A 212 -0.32 -12.89 2.33
N SER A 213 -0.13 -12.32 3.51
CA SER A 213 1.20 -12.09 4.10
C SER A 213 2.00 -13.39 4.23
N LYS A 214 1.35 -14.49 4.65
CA LYS A 214 1.98 -15.81 4.74
C LYS A 214 2.33 -16.35 3.36
N TRP A 215 1.45 -16.17 2.38
CA TRP A 215 1.71 -16.59 0.99
C TRP A 215 2.91 -15.87 0.40
N ILE A 216 2.99 -14.55 0.55
CA ILE A 216 4.15 -13.77 0.05
C ILE A 216 5.44 -14.23 0.73
N ALA A 217 5.41 -14.49 2.04
CA ALA A 217 6.58 -15.02 2.75
C ALA A 217 6.95 -16.44 2.28
N GLY A 218 5.97 -17.31 2.03
CA GLY A 218 6.14 -18.68 1.53
C GLY A 218 6.74 -18.75 0.12
N LEU A 219 6.48 -17.74 -0.74
CA LEU A 219 7.07 -17.65 -2.08
C LEU A 219 8.60 -17.66 -2.05
N LYS A 220 9.24 -17.23 -0.98
CA LYS A 220 10.68 -17.31 -0.81
C LYS A 220 11.16 -18.75 -1.01
N TYR A 221 10.43 -19.73 -0.52
CA TYR A 221 10.79 -21.15 -0.62
C TYR A 221 10.32 -21.76 -1.95
N SER A 222 9.09 -21.52 -2.37
CA SER A 222 8.51 -22.12 -3.58
C SER A 222 9.12 -21.62 -4.89
N LEU A 223 9.74 -20.45 -4.91
CA LEU A 223 10.44 -19.93 -6.08
C LEU A 223 11.90 -20.43 -6.17
N TRP A 224 12.45 -21.10 -5.14
CA TRP A 224 13.83 -21.59 -5.14
C TRP A 224 13.99 -23.01 -5.76
N PHE A 225 12.90 -23.77 -5.86
CA PHE A 225 12.92 -25.15 -6.37
C PHE A 225 12.19 -25.30 -7.72
#